data_1e6534b44222375bdf78b0ce6563076b
#
_entry.id   1e6534b44222375bdf78b0ce6563076b
#
_cell.length_a   1.000
_cell.length_b   1.000
_cell.length_c   1.000
_cell.angle_alpha   90.00
_cell.angle_beta   90.00
_cell.angle_gamma   90.00
#
_symmetry.space_group_name_H-M   'P 1'
#
loop_
_entity.id
_entity.type
_entity.pdbx_description
1 polymer ?
#
loop_
_entity_poly.entity_id
_entity_poly.type
_entity_poly.pdbx_seq_one_letter_code
_entity_poly.pdbx_strand_id
1 'polypeptide(L)'
;MPEIRNYTMNFGPQHPAAHGVLRLVLELDGEVIERADPHIGLLHRATEKLAENKTYIQSLPYMDRLDYVSMMCNEHAYCMAIERLLDLEVPLRAQYIRVMFDEITRILNHLLWLGAHALDIGAMTPFLYAFREREDLFDVYEAVSGARMHAAYYRPGGVHRDLPEQMPQYQPSKLKSAKAMQRLNENRQGSLLDFIADFVRRFPKCVDEYEELLTENRIWKQRTVGIGVVTPERAMALGFTGPMLRGSGVPWDLRRKQPYEVYDRLQFDIPVGVTGDCYDRYLVRIEEMRQSNRIIGQCVDWLRVNPGPVIVVNHKVAPPDRESMKSNMEELIHHFKLFTEGMHVPPGEAYAAIEHPKGEFGVYIISDGANKPYRLKLRPPDFVHLAALDEMSRGHMIADVVAIIGTQDIVFGSIDR
;
A
#
# COMPACT_ATOMS: atom_id res chain seq x y z
N MET A 1 -34.76 37.52 16.56
CA MET A 1 -33.73 36.51 16.91
C MET A 1 -32.47 36.92 16.16
N PRO A 2 -31.28 36.84 16.71
CA PRO A 2 -30.09 37.08 15.92
C PRO A 2 -30.05 36.04 14.78
N GLU A 3 -29.84 36.50 13.53
CA GLU A 3 -29.59 35.61 12.40
C GLU A 3 -28.40 34.76 12.74
N ILE A 4 -28.57 33.42 12.74
CA ILE A 4 -27.48 32.48 12.84
C ILE A 4 -26.69 32.66 11.54
N ARG A 5 -25.51 33.24 11.63
CA ARG A 5 -24.59 33.35 10.49
C ARG A 5 -23.76 32.11 10.43
N ASN A 6 -23.84 31.38 9.33
CA ASN A 6 -22.87 30.31 9.02
C ASN A 6 -21.48 30.90 9.08
N TYR A 7 -20.54 30.17 9.70
CA TYR A 7 -19.16 30.60 9.75
C TYR A 7 -18.25 29.59 9.05
N THR A 8 -17.18 30.10 8.49
CA THR A 8 -16.20 29.30 7.78
C THR A 8 -15.00 29.04 8.68
N MET A 9 -14.56 27.79 8.76
CA MET A 9 -13.42 27.37 9.54
C MET A 9 -12.42 26.62 8.68
N ASN A 10 -11.09 26.86 8.89
CA ASN A 10 -10.05 26.03 8.32
C ASN A 10 -9.71 24.90 9.27
N PHE A 11 -9.90 23.66 8.82
CA PHE A 11 -9.44 22.47 9.49
C PHE A 11 -8.13 21.99 8.81
N GLY A 12 -7.01 22.15 9.50
CA GLY A 12 -5.68 21.95 8.92
C GLY A 12 -5.18 23.13 8.05
N PRO A 13 -3.93 23.04 7.49
CA PRO A 13 -3.05 21.86 7.50
C PRO A 13 -2.41 21.52 8.85
N GLN A 14 -2.29 22.46 9.78
CA GLN A 14 -1.79 22.18 11.13
C GLN A 14 -2.92 21.64 12.03
N HIS A 15 -3.23 20.37 11.83
CA HIS A 15 -4.14 19.60 12.69
C HIS A 15 -3.71 18.13 12.63
N PRO A 16 -3.68 17.39 13.75
CA PRO A 16 -3.27 15.97 13.74
C PRO A 16 -4.02 15.12 12.70
N ALA A 17 -5.34 15.25 12.65
CA ALA A 17 -6.19 14.50 11.71
C ALA A 17 -6.17 15.03 10.26
N ALA A 18 -5.48 16.13 9.98
CA ALA A 18 -5.30 16.68 8.62
C ALA A 18 -3.99 16.20 7.98
N HIS A 19 -3.29 15.23 8.55
CA HIS A 19 -2.04 14.65 8.06
C HIS A 19 -0.92 15.69 7.78
N GLY A 20 -1.06 16.92 8.30
CA GLY A 20 -0.10 18.01 8.11
C GLY A 20 -0.16 18.73 6.75
N VAL A 21 -1.00 18.27 5.82
CA VAL A 21 -1.03 18.75 4.42
C VAL A 21 -2.44 18.95 3.85
N LEU A 22 -3.50 18.51 4.54
CA LEU A 22 -4.88 18.80 4.14
C LEU A 22 -5.30 20.17 4.68
N ARG A 23 -5.68 21.06 3.81
CA ARG A 23 -6.48 22.23 4.17
C ARG A 23 -7.94 21.95 3.84
N LEU A 24 -8.77 21.76 4.84
CA LEU A 24 -10.20 21.54 4.69
C LEU A 24 -10.91 22.81 5.13
N VAL A 25 -11.67 23.40 4.22
CA VAL A 25 -12.53 24.56 4.52
C VAL A 25 -13.92 24.04 4.85
N LEU A 26 -14.36 24.25 6.08
CA LEU A 26 -15.68 23.85 6.57
C LEU A 26 -16.60 25.05 6.65
N GLU A 27 -17.80 24.91 6.11
CA GLU A 27 -18.93 25.82 6.35
C GLU A 27 -19.85 25.15 7.39
N LEU A 28 -20.13 25.84 8.48
CA LEU A 28 -20.76 25.28 9.67
C LEU A 28 -22.00 26.08 10.05
N ASP A 29 -23.08 25.37 10.39
CA ASP A 29 -24.21 25.89 11.17
C ASP A 29 -24.11 25.39 12.61
N GLY A 30 -23.59 26.25 13.50
CA GLY A 30 -23.16 25.82 14.83
C GLY A 30 -21.99 24.83 14.75
N GLU A 31 -22.20 23.56 15.13
CA GLU A 31 -21.24 22.47 15.02
C GLU A 31 -21.53 21.50 13.87
N VAL A 32 -22.64 21.72 13.16
CA VAL A 32 -23.07 20.86 12.04
C VAL A 32 -22.44 21.34 10.73
N ILE A 33 -21.96 20.42 9.94
CA ILE A 33 -21.30 20.69 8.66
C ILE A 33 -22.35 20.84 7.57
N GLU A 34 -22.34 21.99 6.90
CA GLU A 34 -23.11 22.21 5.68
C GLU A 34 -22.30 21.90 4.44
N ARG A 35 -20.99 22.21 4.48
CA ARG A 35 -20.07 21.97 3.36
C ARG A 35 -18.65 21.71 3.85
N ALA A 36 -17.98 20.78 3.18
CA ALA A 36 -16.56 20.47 3.41
C ALA A 36 -15.81 20.55 2.07
N ASP A 37 -14.92 21.54 1.92
CA ASP A 37 -14.16 21.77 0.70
C ASP A 37 -12.68 21.43 0.89
N PRO A 38 -12.21 20.24 0.40
CA PRO A 38 -10.82 19.80 0.56
C PRO A 38 -9.90 20.50 -0.44
N HIS A 39 -8.92 21.22 0.04
CA HIS A 39 -7.83 21.81 -0.74
C HIS A 39 -6.59 20.96 -0.65
N ILE A 40 -6.16 20.42 -1.77
CA ILE A 40 -5.00 19.55 -1.94
C ILE A 40 -3.85 20.28 -2.67
N GLY A 41 -2.69 19.64 -2.77
CA GLY A 41 -1.54 20.16 -3.53
C GLY A 41 -0.36 20.57 -2.66
N LEU A 42 -0.50 20.60 -1.32
CA LEU A 42 0.62 20.98 -0.43
C LEU A 42 1.77 19.96 -0.43
N LEU A 43 1.53 18.75 -0.90
CA LEU A 43 2.54 17.71 -1.09
C LEU A 43 2.74 17.37 -2.58
N HIS A 44 2.36 18.26 -3.49
CA HIS A 44 2.57 18.02 -4.92
C HIS A 44 4.06 18.11 -5.28
N ARG A 45 4.58 17.01 -5.82
CA ARG A 45 6.01 16.83 -6.15
C ARG A 45 6.24 16.59 -7.63
N ALA A 46 5.21 16.73 -8.45
CA ALA A 46 5.24 16.49 -9.90
C ALA A 46 5.74 15.07 -10.27
N THR A 47 5.39 14.05 -9.51
CA THR A 47 5.91 12.68 -9.67
C THR A 47 5.65 12.12 -11.07
N GLU A 48 4.45 12.32 -11.62
CA GLU A 48 4.13 11.90 -12.99
C GLU A 48 5.08 12.56 -14.00
N LYS A 49 5.30 13.85 -13.88
CA LYS A 49 6.19 14.61 -14.80
C LYS A 49 7.66 14.31 -14.61
N LEU A 50 8.11 14.10 -13.39
CA LEU A 50 9.46 13.66 -13.11
C LEU A 50 9.76 12.27 -13.71
N ALA A 51 8.81 11.35 -13.61
CA ALA A 51 8.95 10.02 -14.20
C ALA A 51 9.09 10.06 -15.72
N GLU A 52 8.38 10.97 -16.40
CA GLU A 52 8.51 11.17 -17.87
C GLU A 52 9.91 11.65 -18.29
N ASN A 53 10.71 12.20 -17.38
CA ASN A 53 12.08 12.65 -17.64
C ASN A 53 13.16 11.65 -17.23
N LYS A 54 12.79 10.53 -16.64
CA LYS A 54 13.68 9.47 -16.16
C LYS A 54 13.47 8.18 -16.94
N THR A 55 14.50 7.33 -16.97
CA THR A 55 14.31 5.97 -17.53
C THR A 55 13.31 5.20 -16.70
N TYR A 56 12.71 4.16 -17.28
CA TYR A 56 11.69 3.33 -16.59
C TYR A 56 12.18 2.80 -15.24
N ILE A 57 13.44 2.35 -15.13
CA ILE A 57 14.01 1.86 -13.86
C ILE A 57 14.29 3.01 -12.88
N GLN A 58 14.73 4.16 -13.37
CA GLN A 58 14.98 5.33 -12.50
C GLN A 58 13.68 5.94 -11.94
N SER A 59 12.56 5.69 -12.59
CA SER A 59 11.25 6.17 -12.15
C SER A 59 10.63 5.28 -11.05
N LEU A 60 11.07 4.03 -10.95
CA LEU A 60 10.53 3.07 -9.97
C LEU A 60 10.59 3.58 -8.51
N PRO A 61 11.69 4.16 -8.02
CA PRO A 61 11.74 4.70 -6.65
C PRO A 61 10.74 5.81 -6.36
N TYR A 62 10.22 6.50 -7.38
CA TYR A 62 9.16 7.49 -7.16
C TYR A 62 7.83 6.82 -6.77
N MET A 63 7.57 5.59 -7.23
CA MET A 63 6.36 4.85 -6.91
C MET A 63 6.26 4.57 -5.41
N ASP A 64 7.37 4.18 -4.77
CA ASP A 64 7.42 3.94 -3.32
C ASP A 64 7.00 5.16 -2.50
N ARG A 65 7.22 6.36 -3.02
CA ARG A 65 6.96 7.62 -2.32
C ARG A 65 5.60 8.23 -2.63
N LEU A 66 4.79 7.56 -3.42
CA LEU A 66 3.37 7.93 -3.65
C LEU A 66 2.57 7.62 -2.39
N ASP A 67 2.03 6.44 -2.27
CA ASP A 67 1.55 5.95 -1.00
C ASP A 67 2.72 5.35 -0.21
N TYR A 68 3.34 6.16 0.62
CA TYR A 68 4.50 5.76 1.43
C TYR A 68 4.15 4.80 2.57
N VAL A 69 2.91 4.35 2.65
CA VAL A 69 2.46 3.29 3.57
C VAL A 69 2.36 1.95 2.87
N SER A 70 2.14 1.94 1.55
CA SER A 70 1.91 0.74 0.74
C SER A 70 2.91 0.62 -0.42
N MET A 71 4.19 0.74 -0.14
CA MET A 71 5.27 0.95 -1.10
C MET A 71 5.33 -0.12 -2.19
N MET A 72 5.44 -1.40 -1.81
CA MET A 72 5.62 -2.48 -2.82
C MET A 72 4.41 -2.69 -3.71
N CYS A 73 3.20 -2.39 -3.23
CA CYS A 73 2.01 -2.40 -4.09
C CYS A 73 2.10 -1.35 -5.21
N ASN A 74 2.61 -0.15 -4.91
CA ASN A 74 2.80 0.89 -5.94
C ASN A 74 3.83 0.44 -7.00
N GLU A 75 4.94 -0.17 -6.55
CA GLU A 75 5.95 -0.74 -7.45
C GLU A 75 5.34 -1.80 -8.37
N HIS A 76 4.48 -2.66 -7.80
CA HIS A 76 3.86 -3.76 -8.53
C HIS A 76 3.02 -3.26 -9.70
N ALA A 77 2.11 -2.31 -9.48
CA ALA A 77 1.28 -1.76 -10.55
C ALA A 77 2.11 -1.12 -11.67
N TYR A 78 3.20 -0.45 -11.31
CA TYR A 78 4.13 0.14 -12.28
C TYR A 78 4.88 -0.92 -13.09
N CYS A 79 5.43 -1.94 -12.44
CA CYS A 79 6.12 -3.04 -13.12
C CYS A 79 5.18 -3.79 -14.05
N MET A 80 3.96 -4.12 -13.61
CA MET A 80 2.94 -4.79 -14.45
C MET A 80 2.59 -3.98 -15.72
N ALA A 81 2.50 -2.64 -15.61
CA ALA A 81 2.22 -1.81 -16.78
C ALA A 81 3.35 -1.88 -17.82
N ILE A 82 4.60 -1.89 -17.38
CA ILE A 82 5.78 -2.04 -18.25
C ILE A 82 5.84 -3.45 -18.84
N GLU A 83 5.59 -4.48 -18.04
CA GLU A 83 5.59 -5.88 -18.46
C GLU A 83 4.56 -6.15 -19.56
N ARG A 84 3.38 -5.51 -19.46
CA ARG A 84 2.35 -5.57 -20.53
C ARG A 84 2.83 -4.95 -21.83
N LEU A 85 3.57 -3.83 -21.77
CA LEU A 85 4.14 -3.21 -22.98
C LEU A 85 5.28 -4.03 -23.60
N LEU A 86 6.01 -4.75 -22.77
CA LEU A 86 7.14 -5.60 -23.19
C LEU A 86 6.73 -7.04 -23.52
N ASP A 87 5.46 -7.40 -23.29
CA ASP A 87 4.93 -8.78 -23.41
C ASP A 87 5.80 -9.80 -22.65
N LEU A 88 6.08 -9.50 -21.38
CA LEU A 88 6.95 -10.31 -20.53
C LEU A 88 6.13 -11.27 -19.66
N GLU A 89 6.53 -12.54 -19.67
CA GLU A 89 6.05 -13.52 -18.69
C GLU A 89 6.97 -13.54 -17.45
N VAL A 90 6.41 -13.15 -16.32
CA VAL A 90 7.12 -13.15 -15.03
C VAL A 90 7.28 -14.58 -14.51
N PRO A 91 8.48 -15.00 -14.07
CA PRO A 91 8.69 -16.33 -13.50
C PRO A 91 7.76 -16.63 -12.32
N LEU A 92 7.23 -17.85 -12.27
CA LEU A 92 6.22 -18.24 -11.27
C LEU A 92 6.69 -18.01 -9.82
N ARG A 93 7.97 -18.25 -9.51
CA ARG A 93 8.54 -17.97 -8.19
C ARG A 93 8.47 -16.47 -7.86
N ALA A 94 8.78 -15.61 -8.82
CA ALA A 94 8.69 -14.16 -8.64
C ALA A 94 7.24 -13.70 -8.40
N GLN A 95 6.28 -14.31 -9.09
CA GLN A 95 4.85 -14.03 -8.88
C GLN A 95 4.42 -14.34 -7.43
N TYR A 96 4.80 -15.50 -6.89
CA TYR A 96 4.51 -15.84 -5.49
C TYR A 96 5.20 -14.90 -4.49
N ILE A 97 6.44 -14.48 -4.78
CA ILE A 97 7.14 -13.49 -3.96
C ILE A 97 6.41 -12.15 -3.97
N ARG A 98 6.00 -11.66 -5.14
CA ARG A 98 5.25 -10.40 -5.28
C ARG A 98 3.94 -10.45 -4.50
N VAL A 99 3.13 -11.50 -4.68
CA VAL A 99 1.87 -11.66 -3.97
C VAL A 99 2.09 -11.72 -2.45
N MET A 100 3.11 -12.44 -1.99
CA MET A 100 3.45 -12.48 -0.57
C MET A 100 3.77 -11.08 -0.01
N PHE A 101 4.56 -10.29 -0.73
CA PHE A 101 4.91 -8.93 -0.30
C PHE A 101 3.79 -7.92 -0.49
N ASP A 102 2.90 -8.09 -1.46
CA ASP A 102 1.69 -7.27 -1.57
C ASP A 102 0.79 -7.44 -0.34
N GLU A 103 0.62 -8.68 0.13
CA GLU A 103 -0.20 -8.96 1.30
C GLU A 103 0.49 -8.56 2.62
N ILE A 104 1.82 -8.66 2.71
CA ILE A 104 2.61 -8.06 3.80
C ILE A 104 2.41 -6.53 3.81
N THR A 105 2.46 -5.90 2.65
CA THR A 105 2.21 -4.47 2.48
C THR A 105 0.80 -4.09 2.91
N ARG A 106 -0.20 -4.92 2.60
CA ARG A 106 -1.59 -4.72 3.04
C ARG A 106 -1.71 -4.75 4.55
N ILE A 107 -1.06 -5.70 5.22
CA ILE A 107 -1.02 -5.74 6.69
C ILE A 107 -0.32 -4.49 7.24
N LEU A 108 0.82 -4.09 6.67
CA LEU A 108 1.54 -2.87 7.06
C LEU A 108 0.66 -1.63 6.96
N ASN A 109 -0.11 -1.50 5.87
CA ASN A 109 -1.03 -0.39 5.67
C ASN A 109 -2.17 -0.40 6.70
N HIS A 110 -2.86 -1.53 6.85
CA HIS A 110 -4.01 -1.61 7.74
C HIS A 110 -3.63 -1.43 9.21
N LEU A 111 -2.46 -1.88 9.63
CA LEU A 111 -1.95 -1.63 10.98
C LEU A 111 -1.69 -0.14 11.23
N LEU A 112 -1.07 0.58 10.28
CA LEU A 112 -0.87 2.03 10.43
C LEU A 112 -2.20 2.77 10.41
N TRP A 113 -3.07 2.43 9.45
CA TRP A 113 -4.39 3.01 9.37
C TRP A 113 -5.18 2.82 10.68
N LEU A 114 -5.24 1.60 11.20
CA LEU A 114 -5.95 1.28 12.43
C LEU A 114 -5.41 2.08 13.61
N GLY A 115 -4.08 2.12 13.76
CA GLY A 115 -3.44 2.88 14.82
C GLY A 115 -3.72 4.38 14.73
N ALA A 116 -3.57 4.98 13.54
CA ALA A 116 -3.81 6.40 13.32
C ALA A 116 -5.30 6.77 13.49
N HIS A 117 -6.21 5.98 12.93
CA HIS A 117 -7.65 6.20 13.06
C HIS A 117 -8.13 6.08 14.51
N ALA A 118 -7.63 5.08 15.25
CA ALA A 118 -7.92 4.94 16.68
C ALA A 118 -7.37 6.11 17.49
N LEU A 119 -6.15 6.58 17.17
CA LEU A 119 -5.54 7.75 17.81
C LEU A 119 -6.36 9.02 17.56
N ASP A 120 -6.85 9.24 16.37
CA ASP A 120 -7.68 10.38 16.00
C ASP A 120 -9.01 10.40 16.77
N ILE A 121 -9.56 9.23 17.09
CA ILE A 121 -10.77 9.09 17.91
C ILE A 121 -10.46 9.20 19.43
N GLY A 122 -9.17 9.11 19.81
CA GLY A 122 -8.69 9.26 21.17
C GLY A 122 -8.10 8.01 21.82
N ALA A 123 -7.95 6.89 21.08
CA ALA A 123 -7.36 5.65 21.57
C ALA A 123 -5.88 5.53 21.15
N MET A 124 -4.94 5.95 22.02
CA MET A 124 -3.52 5.94 21.72
C MET A 124 -2.87 4.54 21.78
N THR A 125 -3.36 3.66 22.62
CA THR A 125 -2.75 2.34 22.85
C THR A 125 -2.68 1.47 21.59
N PRO A 126 -3.73 1.35 20.77
CA PRO A 126 -3.68 0.57 19.52
C PRO A 126 -2.58 1.04 18.55
N PHE A 127 -2.29 2.36 18.53
CA PHE A 127 -1.21 2.92 17.72
C PHE A 127 0.16 2.34 18.11
N LEU A 128 0.45 2.28 19.41
CA LEU A 128 1.72 1.73 19.92
C LEU A 128 1.83 0.21 19.64
N TYR A 129 0.73 -0.51 19.80
CA TYR A 129 0.71 -1.96 19.51
C TYR A 129 0.90 -2.25 18.02
N ALA A 130 0.25 -1.49 17.15
CA ALA A 130 0.38 -1.65 15.70
C ALA A 130 1.84 -1.51 15.22
N PHE A 131 2.63 -0.64 15.85
CA PHE A 131 4.05 -0.49 15.53
C PHE A 131 4.91 -1.68 15.95
N ARG A 132 4.49 -2.48 16.93
CA ARG A 132 5.17 -3.72 17.32
C ARG A 132 5.20 -4.72 16.15
N GLU A 133 4.06 -4.97 15.51
CA GLU A 133 3.96 -5.87 14.37
C GLU A 133 4.56 -5.26 13.10
N ARG A 134 4.42 -3.94 12.93
CA ARG A 134 5.03 -3.24 11.79
C ARG A 134 6.55 -3.31 11.80
N GLU A 135 7.19 -3.26 12.95
CA GLU A 135 8.66 -3.41 13.06
C GLU A 135 9.13 -4.79 12.56
N ASP A 136 8.43 -5.87 12.91
CA ASP A 136 8.76 -7.21 12.39
C ASP A 136 8.66 -7.26 10.85
N LEU A 137 7.64 -6.64 10.27
CA LEU A 137 7.46 -6.61 8.82
C LEU A 137 8.43 -5.66 8.10
N PHE A 138 8.89 -4.59 8.74
CA PHE A 138 9.98 -3.77 8.22
C PHE A 138 11.31 -4.52 8.20
N ASP A 139 11.54 -5.42 9.15
CA ASP A 139 12.68 -6.31 9.12
C ASP A 139 12.65 -7.26 7.92
N VAL A 140 11.46 -7.73 7.54
CA VAL A 140 11.26 -8.52 6.30
C VAL A 140 11.60 -7.69 5.06
N TYR A 141 11.15 -6.44 4.98
CA TYR A 141 11.47 -5.52 3.88
C TYR A 141 12.97 -5.26 3.78
N GLU A 142 13.62 -4.97 4.91
CA GLU A 142 15.05 -4.74 4.97
C GLU A 142 15.86 -5.97 4.54
N ALA A 143 15.39 -7.18 4.88
CA ALA A 143 16.06 -8.43 4.52
C ALA A 143 16.19 -8.63 3.01
N VAL A 144 15.18 -8.24 2.22
CA VAL A 144 15.17 -8.42 0.76
C VAL A 144 15.72 -7.23 -0.01
N SER A 145 15.58 -6.01 0.51
CA SER A 145 15.89 -4.78 -0.22
C SER A 145 17.05 -3.98 0.35
N GLY A 146 17.36 -4.17 1.63
CA GLY A 146 18.29 -3.33 2.39
C GLY A 146 17.66 -2.04 2.90
N ALA A 147 16.36 -1.79 2.63
CA ALA A 147 15.62 -0.62 3.08
C ALA A 147 14.38 -1.02 3.87
N ARG A 148 14.12 -0.33 4.98
CA ARG A 148 12.99 -0.63 5.87
C ARG A 148 11.64 -0.27 5.26
N MET A 149 11.57 0.74 4.40
CA MET A 149 10.32 1.25 3.81
C MET A 149 10.38 1.29 2.28
N HIS A 150 11.13 2.21 1.71
CA HIS A 150 11.19 2.43 0.27
C HIS A 150 12.16 1.43 -0.37
N ALA A 151 11.63 0.26 -0.71
CA ALA A 151 12.41 -0.91 -1.05
C ALA A 151 12.92 -0.91 -2.50
N ALA A 152 12.15 -0.40 -3.44
CA ALA A 152 12.39 -0.53 -4.88
C ALA A 152 12.81 -1.97 -5.25
N TYR A 153 12.06 -2.95 -4.70
CA TYR A 153 12.39 -4.36 -4.78
C TYR A 153 11.86 -5.03 -6.03
N TYR A 154 10.67 -4.65 -6.48
CA TYR A 154 10.13 -5.17 -7.73
C TYR A 154 10.86 -4.57 -8.91
N ARG A 155 10.97 -5.36 -9.98
CA ARG A 155 11.59 -4.97 -11.24
C ARG A 155 10.73 -5.46 -12.39
N PRO A 156 10.69 -4.76 -13.52
CA PRO A 156 10.09 -5.33 -14.71
C PRO A 156 10.68 -6.70 -15.02
N GLY A 157 9.81 -7.72 -15.12
CA GLY A 157 10.19 -9.11 -15.30
C GLY A 157 10.46 -9.93 -14.04
N GLY A 158 10.20 -9.38 -12.83
CA GLY A 158 10.34 -10.14 -11.58
C GLY A 158 10.67 -9.30 -10.35
N VAL A 159 11.62 -9.76 -9.55
CA VAL A 159 12.13 -9.08 -8.36
C VAL A 159 13.65 -8.97 -8.41
N HIS A 160 14.20 -8.00 -7.68
CA HIS A 160 15.63 -7.70 -7.73
C HIS A 160 16.54 -8.84 -7.27
N ARG A 161 16.11 -9.60 -6.25
CA ARG A 161 16.85 -10.73 -5.65
C ARG A 161 15.87 -11.78 -5.16
N ASP A 162 16.36 -13.03 -5.06
CA ASP A 162 15.62 -14.07 -4.34
C ASP A 162 15.65 -13.81 -2.83
N LEU A 163 14.79 -14.51 -2.12
CA LEU A 163 14.66 -14.44 -0.67
C LEU A 163 15.97 -14.94 -0.01
N PRO A 164 16.50 -14.24 0.99
CA PRO A 164 17.70 -14.68 1.67
C PRO A 164 17.49 -16.00 2.42
N GLU A 165 18.43 -16.92 2.27
CA GLU A 165 18.44 -18.21 2.97
C GLU A 165 18.62 -18.06 4.48
N GLN A 166 19.19 -16.95 4.92
CA GLN A 166 19.33 -16.61 6.33
C GLN A 166 18.84 -15.18 6.58
N MET A 167 18.06 -15.01 7.63
CA MET A 167 17.60 -13.70 8.06
C MET A 167 18.81 -12.82 8.43
N PRO A 168 18.98 -11.63 7.82
CA PRO A 168 20.06 -10.73 8.18
C PRO A 168 20.02 -10.35 9.65
N GLN A 169 21.16 -10.43 10.33
CA GLN A 169 21.25 -10.08 11.74
C GLN A 169 21.69 -8.64 11.92
N TYR A 170 21.20 -8.01 12.98
CA TYR A 170 21.63 -6.68 13.37
C TYR A 170 23.11 -6.68 13.73
N GLN A 171 23.84 -5.76 13.16
CA GLN A 171 25.25 -5.57 13.45
C GLN A 171 25.46 -4.78 14.75
N PRO A 172 26.51 -5.07 15.53
CA PRO A 172 26.87 -4.27 16.68
C PRO A 172 27.05 -2.78 16.32
N SER A 173 26.46 -1.92 17.10
CA SER A 173 26.60 -0.47 16.90
C SER A 173 27.06 0.20 18.19
N LYS A 174 27.67 1.40 18.07
CA LYS A 174 28.09 2.20 19.25
C LYS A 174 26.89 2.64 20.10
N LEU A 175 25.66 2.59 19.57
CA LEU A 175 24.44 3.09 20.21
C LEU A 175 23.68 1.99 20.98
N LYS A 176 23.99 0.71 20.75
CA LYS A 176 23.29 -0.41 21.41
C LYS A 176 24.31 -1.36 22.07
N SER A 177 24.01 -1.78 23.29
CA SER A 177 24.85 -2.76 23.99
C SER A 177 24.81 -4.13 23.30
N ALA A 178 25.88 -4.92 23.45
CA ALA A 178 25.94 -6.29 22.91
C ALA A 178 24.75 -7.16 23.37
N LYS A 179 24.31 -7.01 24.62
CA LYS A 179 23.15 -7.72 25.19
C LYS A 179 21.83 -7.30 24.52
N ALA A 180 21.66 -6.02 24.17
CA ALA A 180 20.47 -5.55 23.43
C ALA A 180 20.48 -6.09 22.00
N MET A 181 21.64 -6.13 21.34
CA MET A 181 21.78 -6.70 20.00
C MET A 181 21.52 -8.21 19.99
N GLN A 182 22.00 -8.94 21.00
CA GLN A 182 21.71 -10.36 21.13
C GLN A 182 20.20 -10.63 21.22
N ARG A 183 19.48 -9.89 22.07
CA ARG A 183 18.01 -10.01 22.18
C ARG A 183 17.28 -9.72 20.87
N LEU A 184 17.71 -8.69 20.13
CA LEU A 184 17.12 -8.36 18.83
C LEU A 184 17.35 -9.47 17.79
N ASN A 185 18.47 -10.19 17.88
CA ASN A 185 18.82 -11.27 16.97
C ASN A 185 18.26 -12.64 17.40
N GLU A 186 17.71 -12.79 18.60
CA GLU A 186 17.13 -14.06 19.07
C GLU A 186 16.01 -14.56 18.15
N ASN A 187 15.17 -13.66 17.64
CA ASN A 187 14.08 -13.99 16.74
C ASN A 187 14.49 -14.03 15.25
N ARG A 188 15.76 -13.71 14.92
CA ARG A 188 16.30 -13.70 13.55
C ARG A 188 17.09 -14.96 13.22
N GLN A 189 16.69 -16.09 13.78
CA GLN A 189 17.29 -17.40 13.51
C GLN A 189 16.59 -18.06 12.31
N GLY A 190 17.37 -18.72 11.44
CA GLY A 190 16.82 -19.41 10.27
C GLY A 190 16.66 -18.54 9.02
N SER A 191 15.86 -19.00 8.09
CA SER A 191 15.57 -18.31 6.82
C SER A 191 14.57 -17.17 6.97
N LEU A 192 14.53 -16.28 5.96
CA LEU A 192 13.47 -15.27 5.92
C LEU A 192 12.07 -15.89 5.90
N LEU A 193 11.90 -17.01 5.20
CA LEU A 193 10.61 -17.73 5.16
C LEU A 193 10.22 -18.29 6.53
N ASP A 194 11.19 -18.68 7.38
CA ASP A 194 10.92 -19.13 8.75
C ASP A 194 10.47 -17.96 9.63
N PHE A 195 11.10 -16.79 9.47
CA PHE A 195 10.69 -15.58 10.17
C PHE A 195 9.27 -15.15 9.79
N ILE A 196 8.93 -15.16 8.49
CA ILE A 196 7.58 -14.84 8.01
C ILE A 196 6.57 -15.89 8.51
N ALA A 197 6.91 -17.18 8.50
CA ALA A 197 6.04 -18.24 9.01
C ALA A 197 5.75 -18.08 10.53
N ASP A 198 6.73 -17.66 11.30
CA ASP A 198 6.53 -17.33 12.71
C ASP A 198 5.59 -16.14 12.90
N PHE A 199 5.76 -15.09 12.09
CA PHE A 199 4.83 -13.95 12.06
C PHE A 199 3.40 -14.41 11.74
N VAL A 200 3.21 -15.17 10.67
CA VAL A 200 1.90 -15.72 10.24
C VAL A 200 1.21 -16.47 11.38
N ARG A 201 1.97 -17.24 12.15
CA ARG A 201 1.43 -18.01 13.29
C ARG A 201 0.98 -17.13 14.47
N ARG A 202 1.73 -16.04 14.73
CA ARG A 202 1.48 -15.12 15.87
C ARG A 202 0.40 -14.07 15.58
N PHE A 203 0.36 -13.59 14.35
CA PHE A 203 -0.41 -12.42 13.95
C PHE A 203 -1.92 -12.51 14.22
N PRO A 204 -2.61 -13.66 14.06
CA PRO A 204 -4.03 -13.75 14.40
C PRO A 204 -4.35 -13.33 15.83
N LYS A 205 -3.51 -13.67 16.81
CA LYS A 205 -3.69 -13.24 18.19
C LYS A 205 -3.52 -11.72 18.36
N CYS A 206 -2.62 -11.10 17.59
CA CYS A 206 -2.47 -9.65 17.60
C CYS A 206 -3.72 -8.96 17.05
N VAL A 207 -4.36 -9.53 16.02
CA VAL A 207 -5.63 -9.01 15.50
C VAL A 207 -6.74 -9.16 16.54
N ASP A 208 -6.79 -10.28 17.27
CA ASP A 208 -7.75 -10.48 18.37
C ASP A 208 -7.56 -9.42 19.47
N GLU A 209 -6.31 -9.06 19.82
CA GLU A 209 -6.02 -7.99 20.79
C GLU A 209 -6.60 -6.63 20.35
N TYR A 210 -6.53 -6.30 19.05
CA TYR A 210 -7.14 -5.07 18.53
C TYR A 210 -8.65 -5.10 18.57
N GLU A 211 -9.27 -6.23 18.27
CA GLU A 211 -10.72 -6.40 18.36
C GLU A 211 -11.24 -6.31 19.79
N GLU A 212 -10.55 -6.89 20.76
CA GLU A 212 -10.89 -6.74 22.18
C GLU A 212 -10.86 -5.28 22.65
N LEU A 213 -9.92 -4.51 22.14
CA LEU A 213 -9.79 -3.10 22.50
C LEU A 213 -10.84 -2.19 21.84
N LEU A 214 -11.26 -2.50 20.61
CA LEU A 214 -12.01 -1.57 19.77
C LEU A 214 -13.41 -2.06 19.39
N THR A 215 -13.59 -3.31 18.95
CA THR A 215 -14.83 -3.77 18.31
C THR A 215 -16.05 -3.58 19.20
N GLU A 216 -15.98 -3.98 20.46
CA GLU A 216 -17.09 -3.81 21.41
C GLU A 216 -16.99 -2.54 22.26
N ASN A 217 -15.98 -1.72 22.02
CA ASN A 217 -15.79 -0.49 22.78
C ASN A 217 -16.91 0.51 22.49
N ARG A 218 -17.58 0.98 23.56
CA ARG A 218 -18.71 1.91 23.47
C ARG A 218 -18.33 3.22 22.76
N ILE A 219 -17.16 3.79 23.06
CA ILE A 219 -16.72 5.04 22.48
C ILE A 219 -16.46 4.84 20.98
N TRP A 220 -15.77 3.77 20.62
CA TRP A 220 -15.50 3.40 19.23
C TRP A 220 -16.79 3.28 18.42
N LYS A 221 -17.76 2.50 18.92
CA LYS A 221 -19.08 2.33 18.28
C LYS A 221 -19.81 3.67 18.11
N GLN A 222 -19.86 4.49 19.17
CA GLN A 222 -20.53 5.79 19.09
C GLN A 222 -19.89 6.76 18.11
N ARG A 223 -18.60 6.60 17.81
CA ARG A 223 -17.83 7.45 16.91
C ARG A 223 -17.72 6.91 15.49
N THR A 224 -18.23 5.72 15.20
CA THR A 224 -18.09 5.07 13.89
C THR A 224 -19.38 4.51 13.33
N VAL A 225 -20.30 4.03 14.16
CA VAL A 225 -21.58 3.47 13.71
C VAL A 225 -22.51 4.58 13.23
N GLY A 226 -23.00 4.45 12.00
CA GLY A 226 -23.87 5.43 11.38
C GLY A 226 -23.17 6.72 10.92
N ILE A 227 -21.85 6.80 11.02
CA ILE A 227 -21.07 7.97 10.61
C ILE A 227 -20.51 7.75 9.20
N GLY A 228 -20.68 8.74 8.31
CA GLY A 228 -20.15 8.71 6.95
C GLY A 228 -20.71 7.57 6.10
N VAL A 229 -22.01 7.32 6.22
CA VAL A 229 -22.72 6.25 5.48
C VAL A 229 -22.75 6.55 3.99
N VAL A 230 -22.38 5.56 3.17
CA VAL A 230 -22.48 5.64 1.70
C VAL A 230 -23.18 4.39 1.18
N THR A 231 -24.30 4.56 0.45
CA THR A 231 -25.03 3.42 -0.13
C THR A 231 -24.24 2.75 -1.26
N PRO A 232 -24.53 1.47 -1.59
CA PRO A 232 -23.83 0.75 -2.68
C PRO A 232 -23.86 1.51 -4.02
N GLU A 233 -25.04 2.00 -4.40
CA GLU A 233 -25.25 2.73 -5.67
C GLU A 233 -24.43 4.03 -5.69
N ARG A 234 -24.40 4.73 -4.54
CA ARG A 234 -23.66 5.97 -4.42
C ARG A 234 -22.16 5.74 -4.40
N ALA A 235 -21.70 4.71 -3.71
CA ALA A 235 -20.29 4.29 -3.67
C ALA A 235 -19.75 3.99 -5.08
N MET A 236 -20.55 3.28 -5.90
CA MET A 236 -20.21 3.03 -7.30
C MET A 236 -20.19 4.31 -8.13
N ALA A 237 -21.16 5.19 -7.96
CA ALA A 237 -21.24 6.46 -8.69
C ALA A 237 -20.08 7.42 -8.33
N LEU A 238 -19.61 7.39 -7.09
CA LEU A 238 -18.44 8.15 -6.62
C LEU A 238 -17.12 7.52 -7.06
N GLY A 239 -17.13 6.31 -7.64
CA GLY A 239 -15.93 5.61 -8.09
C GLY A 239 -15.12 4.99 -6.94
N PHE A 240 -15.75 4.66 -5.83
CA PHE A 240 -15.11 3.96 -4.70
C PHE A 240 -14.59 2.59 -5.12
N THR A 241 -13.51 2.17 -4.51
CA THR A 241 -12.89 0.87 -4.70
C THR A 241 -12.33 0.35 -3.37
N GLY A 242 -11.95 -0.93 -3.31
CA GLY A 242 -11.35 -1.52 -2.13
C GLY A 242 -12.27 -1.53 -0.89
N PRO A 243 -11.69 -1.35 0.31
CA PRO A 243 -12.47 -1.36 1.55
C PRO A 243 -13.59 -0.33 1.62
N MET A 244 -13.43 0.82 0.94
CA MET A 244 -14.49 1.84 0.86
C MET A 244 -15.72 1.32 0.13
N LEU A 245 -15.56 0.61 -0.97
CA LEU A 245 -16.65 0.01 -1.74
C LEU A 245 -17.20 -1.25 -1.07
N ARG A 246 -16.31 -2.11 -0.56
CA ARG A 246 -16.71 -3.34 0.14
C ARG A 246 -17.46 -3.04 1.43
N GLY A 247 -17.08 -2.00 2.16
CA GLY A 247 -17.83 -1.53 3.34
C GLY A 247 -19.28 -1.17 3.02
N SER A 248 -19.56 -0.67 1.82
CA SER A 248 -20.89 -0.38 1.32
C SER A 248 -21.66 -1.59 0.74
N GLY A 249 -21.16 -2.81 0.91
CA GLY A 249 -21.90 -4.03 0.53
C GLY A 249 -21.61 -4.56 -0.88
N VAL A 250 -20.65 -3.99 -1.63
CA VAL A 250 -20.31 -4.44 -2.98
C VAL A 250 -19.10 -5.36 -2.97
N PRO A 251 -19.22 -6.65 -3.34
CA PRO A 251 -18.14 -7.63 -3.29
C PRO A 251 -17.20 -7.49 -4.50
N TRP A 252 -16.59 -6.31 -4.68
CA TRP A 252 -15.64 -6.05 -5.73
C TRP A 252 -14.20 -6.11 -5.21
N ASP A 253 -13.39 -6.97 -5.82
CA ASP A 253 -11.98 -7.14 -5.52
C ASP A 253 -11.25 -7.63 -6.78
N LEU A 254 -10.22 -6.90 -7.20
CA LEU A 254 -9.47 -7.23 -8.43
C LEU A 254 -8.76 -8.58 -8.33
N ARG A 255 -8.33 -8.99 -7.13
CA ARG A 255 -7.70 -10.30 -6.91
C ARG A 255 -8.59 -11.48 -7.29
N ARG A 256 -9.92 -11.27 -7.32
CA ARG A 256 -10.93 -12.29 -7.70
C ARG A 256 -11.61 -12.00 -9.03
N LYS A 257 -11.88 -10.73 -9.35
CA LYS A 257 -12.63 -10.36 -10.57
C LYS A 257 -11.75 -10.27 -11.81
N GLN A 258 -10.49 -9.87 -11.62
CA GLN A 258 -9.46 -9.79 -12.66
C GLN A 258 -8.13 -10.28 -12.07
N PRO A 259 -8.02 -11.59 -11.75
CA PRO A 259 -6.83 -12.13 -11.09
C PRO A 259 -5.55 -11.77 -11.87
N TYR A 260 -4.56 -11.38 -11.12
CA TYR A 260 -3.21 -11.12 -11.62
C TYR A 260 -2.21 -11.96 -10.82
N GLU A 261 -1.02 -12.17 -11.35
CA GLU A 261 -0.02 -13.06 -10.76
C GLU A 261 -0.63 -14.44 -10.42
N VAL A 262 -0.53 -14.87 -9.17
CA VAL A 262 -1.02 -16.18 -8.71
C VAL A 262 -2.26 -16.12 -7.81
N TYR A 263 -2.98 -14.99 -7.76
CA TYR A 263 -4.16 -14.90 -6.89
C TYR A 263 -5.28 -15.89 -7.22
N ASP A 264 -5.36 -16.37 -8.46
CA ASP A 264 -6.29 -17.42 -8.89
C ASP A 264 -6.01 -18.79 -8.25
N ARG A 265 -4.76 -19.01 -7.78
CA ARG A 265 -4.31 -20.26 -7.15
C ARG A 265 -4.42 -20.26 -5.63
N LEU A 266 -4.74 -19.12 -5.03
CA LEU A 266 -4.76 -18.93 -3.59
C LEU A 266 -6.18 -18.94 -3.03
N GLN A 267 -6.32 -19.41 -1.80
CA GLN A 267 -7.61 -19.48 -1.12
C GLN A 267 -7.72 -18.36 -0.08
N PHE A 268 -8.66 -17.48 -0.30
CA PHE A 268 -9.02 -16.39 0.62
C PHE A 268 -10.45 -15.95 0.39
N ASP A 269 -11.04 -15.29 1.37
CA ASP A 269 -12.39 -14.75 1.31
C ASP A 269 -12.32 -13.22 1.16
N ILE A 270 -13.38 -12.63 0.59
CA ILE A 270 -13.49 -11.17 0.44
C ILE A 270 -14.50 -10.69 1.49
N PRO A 271 -14.07 -9.95 2.50
CA PRO A 271 -14.97 -9.37 3.48
C PRO A 271 -15.81 -8.24 2.86
N VAL A 272 -17.09 -8.21 3.23
CA VAL A 272 -18.06 -7.23 2.72
C VAL A 272 -18.91 -6.73 3.89
N GLY A 273 -19.04 -5.40 3.99
CA GLY A 273 -19.91 -4.75 4.98
C GLY A 273 -21.38 -4.73 4.55
N VAL A 274 -22.19 -4.09 5.32
CA VAL A 274 -23.66 -4.02 5.11
C VAL A 274 -24.16 -2.60 5.08
N THR A 275 -23.76 -1.77 6.04
CA THR A 275 -24.31 -0.42 6.28
C THR A 275 -23.57 0.66 5.45
N GLY A 276 -22.30 0.44 5.16
CA GLY A 276 -21.47 1.43 4.47
C GLY A 276 -21.02 2.59 5.34
N ASP A 277 -20.91 2.40 6.64
CA ASP A 277 -20.42 3.38 7.61
C ASP A 277 -18.95 3.20 7.95
N CYS A 278 -18.40 4.03 8.82
CA CYS A 278 -17.03 3.93 9.28
C CYS A 278 -16.77 2.62 10.04
N TYR A 279 -17.77 2.09 10.75
CA TYR A 279 -17.65 0.86 11.52
C TYR A 279 -17.54 -0.37 10.61
N ASP A 280 -18.37 -0.47 9.58
CA ASP A 280 -18.29 -1.57 8.62
C ASP A 280 -16.95 -1.56 7.86
N ARG A 281 -16.46 -0.37 7.47
CA ARG A 281 -15.13 -0.27 6.85
C ARG A 281 -14.00 -0.68 7.77
N TYR A 282 -14.15 -0.44 9.07
CA TYR A 282 -13.23 -0.94 10.09
C TYR A 282 -13.27 -2.47 10.14
N LEU A 283 -14.43 -3.09 10.22
CA LEU A 283 -14.58 -4.55 10.25
C LEU A 283 -14.02 -5.22 8.98
N VAL A 284 -14.28 -4.63 7.81
CA VAL A 284 -13.72 -5.10 6.53
C VAL A 284 -12.19 -5.14 6.59
N ARG A 285 -11.54 -4.09 7.07
CA ARG A 285 -10.07 -4.03 7.13
C ARG A 285 -9.47 -4.98 8.18
N ILE A 286 -10.15 -5.19 9.29
CA ILE A 286 -9.74 -6.19 10.29
C ILE A 286 -9.75 -7.59 9.66
N GLU A 287 -10.83 -7.94 8.96
CA GLU A 287 -10.91 -9.25 8.31
C GLU A 287 -9.94 -9.36 7.12
N GLU A 288 -9.69 -8.28 6.38
CA GLU A 288 -8.65 -8.27 5.34
C GLU A 288 -7.26 -8.60 5.88
N MET A 289 -6.90 -8.15 7.08
CA MET A 289 -5.64 -8.54 7.71
C MET A 289 -5.57 -10.05 7.98
N ARG A 290 -6.67 -10.68 8.38
CA ARG A 290 -6.73 -12.14 8.58
C ARG A 290 -6.59 -12.89 7.25
N GLN A 291 -7.27 -12.42 6.21
CA GLN A 291 -7.20 -13.03 4.88
C GLN A 291 -5.81 -12.83 4.25
N SER A 292 -5.18 -11.67 4.39
CA SER A 292 -3.80 -11.43 3.96
C SER A 292 -2.82 -12.38 4.66
N ASN A 293 -2.98 -12.56 5.97
CA ASN A 293 -2.17 -13.52 6.72
C ASN A 293 -2.31 -14.95 6.20
N ARG A 294 -3.54 -15.35 5.83
CA ARG A 294 -3.82 -16.65 5.20
C ARG A 294 -3.15 -16.82 3.84
N ILE A 295 -3.14 -15.76 3.01
CA ILE A 295 -2.47 -15.73 1.72
C ILE A 295 -0.95 -15.85 1.89
N ILE A 296 -0.36 -15.07 2.81
CA ILE A 296 1.07 -15.10 3.10
C ILE A 296 1.50 -16.52 3.49
N GLY A 297 0.73 -17.20 4.35
CA GLY A 297 1.00 -18.58 4.75
C GLY A 297 1.08 -19.54 3.55
N GLN A 298 0.10 -19.47 2.64
CA GLN A 298 0.08 -20.29 1.43
C GLN A 298 1.28 -19.99 0.51
N CYS A 299 1.67 -18.72 0.38
CA CYS A 299 2.84 -18.33 -0.40
C CYS A 299 4.14 -18.87 0.22
N VAL A 300 4.29 -18.79 1.54
CA VAL A 300 5.46 -19.33 2.26
C VAL A 300 5.58 -20.83 2.05
N ASP A 301 4.49 -21.59 2.18
CA ASP A 301 4.49 -23.04 1.99
C ASP A 301 4.89 -23.42 0.56
N TRP A 302 4.38 -22.70 -0.44
CA TRP A 302 4.75 -22.94 -1.83
C TRP A 302 6.21 -22.58 -2.12
N LEU A 303 6.70 -21.43 -1.63
CA LEU A 303 8.04 -20.93 -1.88
C LEU A 303 9.14 -21.81 -1.29
N ARG A 304 8.86 -22.51 -0.18
CA ARG A 304 9.78 -23.44 0.46
C ARG A 304 10.16 -24.66 -0.41
N VAL A 305 9.20 -25.12 -1.20
CA VAL A 305 9.37 -26.38 -1.97
C VAL A 305 9.58 -26.14 -3.47
N ASN A 306 9.46 -24.91 -3.93
CA ASN A 306 9.58 -24.56 -5.35
C ASN A 306 10.68 -23.53 -5.59
N PRO A 307 11.95 -23.96 -5.72
CA PRO A 307 13.04 -23.09 -6.17
C PRO A 307 12.84 -22.74 -7.65
N GLY A 308 13.42 -21.62 -8.10
CA GLY A 308 13.33 -21.23 -9.51
C GLY A 308 13.84 -19.80 -9.73
N PRO A 309 13.82 -19.33 -10.99
CA PRO A 309 14.22 -17.97 -11.30
C PRO A 309 13.25 -16.94 -10.69
N VAL A 310 13.79 -15.80 -10.30
CA VAL A 310 13.03 -14.69 -9.71
C VAL A 310 12.97 -13.45 -10.61
N ILE A 311 13.66 -13.51 -11.76
CA ILE A 311 13.64 -12.49 -12.79
C ILE A 311 13.75 -13.14 -14.16
N VAL A 312 13.14 -12.52 -15.15
CA VAL A 312 13.17 -12.98 -16.54
C VAL A 312 14.61 -12.97 -17.09
N VAL A 313 14.94 -14.00 -17.89
CA VAL A 313 16.23 -14.07 -18.60
C VAL A 313 16.12 -13.27 -19.91
N ASN A 314 16.18 -11.96 -19.79
CA ASN A 314 16.20 -11.03 -20.92
C ASN A 314 17.14 -9.88 -20.59
N HIS A 315 18.36 -9.92 -21.10
CA HIS A 315 19.42 -8.95 -20.77
C HIS A 315 19.18 -7.53 -21.31
N LYS A 316 18.14 -7.31 -22.10
CA LYS A 316 17.66 -5.97 -22.48
C LYS A 316 16.76 -5.34 -21.43
N VAL A 317 16.24 -6.13 -20.50
CA VAL A 317 15.30 -5.70 -19.45
C VAL A 317 15.92 -5.91 -18.06
N ALA A 318 16.47 -7.09 -17.81
CA ALA A 318 17.06 -7.48 -16.55
C ALA A 318 18.59 -7.51 -16.65
N PRO A 319 19.31 -7.05 -15.61
CA PRO A 319 20.78 -7.12 -15.63
C PRO A 319 21.26 -8.58 -15.62
N PRO A 320 22.34 -8.90 -16.36
CA PRO A 320 22.98 -10.20 -16.30
C PRO A 320 23.61 -10.45 -14.93
N ASP A 321 23.86 -11.71 -14.62
CA ASP A 321 24.50 -12.05 -13.37
C ASP A 321 25.99 -11.61 -13.35
N ARG A 322 26.53 -11.46 -12.13
CA ARG A 322 27.87 -10.89 -11.93
C ARG A 322 28.98 -11.77 -12.47
N GLU A 323 28.80 -13.07 -12.50
CA GLU A 323 29.83 -14.02 -12.97
C GLU A 323 29.87 -14.02 -14.50
N SER A 324 28.72 -14.04 -15.14
CA SER A 324 28.60 -13.93 -16.60
C SER A 324 29.25 -12.65 -17.12
N MET A 325 29.07 -11.51 -16.45
CA MET A 325 29.72 -10.24 -16.82
C MET A 325 31.26 -10.29 -16.77
N LYS A 326 31.85 -11.17 -15.96
CA LYS A 326 33.33 -11.29 -15.86
C LYS A 326 33.92 -12.16 -16.99
N SER A 327 33.12 -13.06 -17.52
CA SER A 327 33.57 -14.07 -18.50
C SER A 327 33.09 -13.82 -19.91
N ASN A 328 31.99 -13.05 -20.08
CA ASN A 328 31.36 -12.78 -21.36
C ASN A 328 31.28 -11.27 -21.65
N MET A 329 31.91 -10.84 -22.73
CA MET A 329 31.93 -9.42 -23.16
C MET A 329 30.53 -8.90 -23.53
N GLU A 330 29.68 -9.71 -24.12
CA GLU A 330 28.33 -9.35 -24.50
C GLU A 330 27.48 -9.01 -23.27
N GLU A 331 27.57 -9.82 -22.21
CA GLU A 331 26.90 -9.56 -20.95
C GLU A 331 27.37 -8.29 -20.25
N LEU A 332 28.68 -8.00 -20.34
CA LEU A 332 29.20 -6.74 -19.83
C LEU A 332 28.65 -5.54 -20.60
N ILE A 333 28.49 -5.64 -21.93
CA ILE A 333 27.90 -4.60 -22.77
C ILE A 333 26.42 -4.42 -22.43
N HIS A 334 25.65 -5.51 -22.26
CA HIS A 334 24.25 -5.45 -21.84
C HIS A 334 24.10 -4.75 -20.50
N HIS A 335 24.91 -5.11 -19.51
CA HIS A 335 24.92 -4.45 -18.21
C HIS A 335 25.22 -2.93 -18.36
N PHE A 336 26.28 -2.58 -19.08
CA PHE A 336 26.64 -1.19 -19.30
C PHE A 336 25.51 -0.38 -19.94
N LYS A 337 24.90 -0.91 -21.00
CA LYS A 337 23.80 -0.25 -21.71
C LYS A 337 22.57 -0.08 -20.82
N LEU A 338 22.19 -1.13 -20.07
CA LEU A 338 21.03 -1.09 -19.19
C LEU A 338 21.16 -0.01 -18.10
N PHE A 339 22.36 0.17 -17.55
CA PHE A 339 22.60 1.16 -16.48
C PHE A 339 22.90 2.57 -16.98
N THR A 340 23.38 2.74 -18.21
CA THR A 340 23.67 4.06 -18.80
C THR A 340 22.53 4.60 -19.64
N GLU A 341 22.01 3.80 -20.56
CA GLU A 341 20.94 4.16 -21.49
C GLU A 341 19.55 3.79 -20.96
N GLY A 342 19.44 2.66 -20.25
CA GLY A 342 18.18 2.08 -19.82
C GLY A 342 17.55 1.16 -20.87
N MET A 343 16.45 0.49 -20.48
CA MET A 343 15.68 -0.36 -21.39
C MET A 343 14.79 0.49 -22.29
N HIS A 344 14.65 0.06 -23.54
CA HIS A 344 13.68 0.60 -24.48
C HIS A 344 12.37 -0.21 -24.42
N VAL A 345 11.25 0.50 -24.36
CA VAL A 345 9.92 -0.11 -24.34
C VAL A 345 9.26 0.16 -25.69
N PRO A 346 8.70 -0.84 -26.37
CA PRO A 346 8.04 -0.65 -27.66
C PRO A 346 6.95 0.43 -27.63
N PRO A 347 6.69 1.11 -28.77
CA PRO A 347 5.58 2.06 -28.84
C PRO A 347 4.25 1.38 -28.54
N GLY A 348 3.44 2.01 -27.70
CA GLY A 348 2.14 1.48 -27.30
C GLY A 348 1.65 2.12 -26.02
N GLU A 349 0.50 1.65 -25.56
CA GLU A 349 -0.09 2.07 -24.30
C GLU A 349 -0.52 0.86 -23.47
N ALA A 350 -0.39 0.98 -22.15
CA ALA A 350 -0.86 -0.03 -21.21
C ALA A 350 -1.46 0.60 -19.97
N TYR A 351 -2.55 0.00 -19.49
CA TYR A 351 -3.10 0.25 -18.18
C TYR A 351 -2.98 -1.02 -17.33
N ALA A 352 -2.37 -0.92 -16.17
CA ALA A 352 -2.34 -1.99 -15.19
C ALA A 352 -2.90 -1.48 -13.87
N ALA A 353 -3.70 -2.31 -13.22
CA ALA A 353 -4.26 -2.02 -11.91
C ALA A 353 -4.10 -3.22 -10.99
N ILE A 354 -3.91 -2.94 -9.72
CA ILE A 354 -3.84 -3.93 -8.64
C ILE A 354 -4.84 -3.59 -7.54
N GLU A 355 -5.20 -4.59 -6.75
CA GLU A 355 -5.94 -4.39 -5.50
C GLU A 355 -4.97 -3.91 -4.42
N HIS A 356 -4.79 -2.62 -4.36
CA HIS A 356 -4.00 -1.94 -3.34
C HIS A 356 -4.75 -1.95 -1.99
N PRO A 357 -4.10 -1.85 -0.82
CA PRO A 357 -4.78 -1.81 0.48
C PRO A 357 -5.89 -0.77 0.60
N LYS A 358 -5.77 0.35 -0.12
CA LYS A 358 -6.76 1.43 -0.12
C LYS A 358 -7.84 1.27 -1.20
N GLY A 359 -7.62 0.41 -2.19
CA GLY A 359 -8.51 0.17 -3.32
C GLY A 359 -7.75 -0.05 -4.62
N GLU A 360 -8.39 0.17 -5.77
CA GLU A 360 -7.75 0.02 -7.07
C GLU A 360 -6.69 1.10 -7.29
N PHE A 361 -5.42 0.71 -7.33
CA PHE A 361 -4.33 1.56 -7.77
C PHE A 361 -3.95 1.22 -9.22
N GLY A 362 -4.08 2.20 -10.11
CA GLY A 362 -3.86 2.03 -11.54
C GLY A 362 -2.71 2.87 -12.05
N VAL A 363 -1.95 2.30 -12.98
CA VAL A 363 -0.86 2.95 -13.71
C VAL A 363 -1.13 2.86 -15.21
N TYR A 364 -1.19 4.01 -15.86
CA TYR A 364 -1.32 4.12 -17.31
C TYR A 364 -0.04 4.70 -17.89
N ILE A 365 0.55 3.99 -18.83
CA ILE A 365 1.82 4.35 -19.48
C ILE A 365 1.62 4.40 -20.99
N ILE A 366 2.14 5.45 -21.62
CA ILE A 366 2.32 5.54 -23.06
C ILE A 366 3.82 5.53 -23.33
N SER A 367 4.25 4.67 -24.25
CA SER A 367 5.62 4.60 -24.77
C SER A 367 5.65 4.98 -26.25
N ASP A 368 6.66 5.74 -26.64
CA ASP A 368 6.96 6.10 -28.04
C ASP A 368 8.12 5.29 -28.63
N GLY A 369 8.60 4.28 -27.90
CA GLY A 369 9.77 3.48 -28.27
C GLY A 369 11.07 3.92 -27.60
N ALA A 370 11.04 4.99 -26.83
CA ALA A 370 12.21 5.51 -26.11
C ALA A 370 12.50 4.72 -24.82
N ASN A 371 13.57 5.13 -24.15
CA ASN A 371 13.98 4.57 -22.85
C ASN A 371 13.28 5.21 -21.65
N LYS A 372 12.34 6.10 -21.89
CA LYS A 372 11.54 6.81 -20.87
C LYS A 372 10.06 6.79 -21.25
N PRO A 373 9.15 6.86 -20.28
CA PRO A 373 7.72 7.02 -20.59
C PRO A 373 7.48 8.34 -21.36
N TYR A 374 6.72 8.28 -22.46
CA TYR A 374 6.18 9.48 -23.10
C TYR A 374 5.13 10.15 -22.22
N ARG A 375 4.26 9.34 -21.62
CA ARG A 375 3.25 9.78 -20.64
C ARG A 375 3.10 8.75 -19.54
N LEU A 376 3.08 9.23 -18.30
CA LEU A 376 2.70 8.45 -17.12
C LEU A 376 1.50 9.10 -16.46
N LYS A 377 0.46 8.30 -16.20
CA LYS A 377 -0.71 8.72 -15.41
C LYS A 377 -0.96 7.72 -14.29
N LEU A 378 -1.16 8.24 -13.09
CA LEU A 378 -1.45 7.47 -11.89
C LEU A 378 -2.92 7.67 -11.48
N ARG A 379 -3.58 6.58 -11.14
CA ARG A 379 -4.93 6.58 -10.56
C ARG A 379 -4.84 6.03 -9.15
N PRO A 380 -4.59 6.87 -8.15
CA PRO A 380 -4.63 6.44 -6.76
C PRO A 380 -6.09 6.38 -6.26
N PRO A 381 -6.45 5.37 -5.46
CA PRO A 381 -7.82 5.22 -4.96
C PRO A 381 -8.21 6.32 -3.96
N ASP A 382 -7.31 6.75 -3.11
CA ASP A 382 -7.51 7.74 -2.07
C ASP A 382 -7.83 9.14 -2.60
N PHE A 383 -7.34 9.51 -3.77
CA PHE A 383 -7.74 10.75 -4.46
C PHE A 383 -9.25 10.77 -4.77
N VAL A 384 -9.77 9.64 -5.22
CA VAL A 384 -11.20 9.47 -5.53
C VAL A 384 -12.02 9.47 -4.24
N HIS A 385 -11.53 8.79 -3.20
CA HIS A 385 -12.20 8.73 -1.90
C HIS A 385 -12.29 10.11 -1.25
N LEU A 386 -11.23 10.91 -1.31
CA LEU A 386 -11.22 12.26 -0.76
C LEU A 386 -12.24 13.19 -1.43
N ALA A 387 -12.50 13.01 -2.73
CA ALA A 387 -13.50 13.80 -3.45
C ALA A 387 -14.92 13.62 -2.88
N ALA A 388 -15.19 12.52 -2.19
CA ALA A 388 -16.46 12.25 -1.54
C ALA A 388 -16.59 12.84 -0.13
N LEU A 389 -15.53 13.45 0.40
CA LEU A 389 -15.49 13.95 1.77
C LEU A 389 -16.63 14.90 2.10
N ASP A 390 -16.96 15.83 1.17
CA ASP A 390 -18.07 16.76 1.35
C ASP A 390 -19.39 16.04 1.55
N GLU A 391 -19.72 15.09 0.69
CA GLU A 391 -20.96 14.34 0.76
C GLU A 391 -21.05 13.48 2.03
N MET A 392 -19.97 12.84 2.41
CA MET A 392 -19.90 12.02 3.63
C MET A 392 -19.99 12.82 4.92
N SER A 393 -19.63 14.11 4.87
CA SER A 393 -19.55 14.97 6.06
C SER A 393 -20.79 15.80 6.30
N ARG A 394 -21.61 16.05 5.28
CA ARG A 394 -22.80 16.89 5.40
C ARG A 394 -23.79 16.37 6.44
N GLY A 395 -24.24 17.27 7.32
CA GLY A 395 -25.18 16.94 8.40
C GLY A 395 -24.55 16.24 9.62
N HIS A 396 -23.27 15.91 9.55
CA HIS A 396 -22.50 15.42 10.70
C HIS A 396 -21.86 16.56 11.50
N MET A 397 -21.44 16.26 12.70
CA MET A 397 -20.74 17.22 13.55
C MET A 397 -19.26 17.35 13.14
N ILE A 398 -18.64 18.46 13.47
CA ILE A 398 -17.20 18.68 13.24
C ILE A 398 -16.32 17.58 13.84
N ALA A 399 -16.72 17.01 14.97
CA ALA A 399 -16.02 15.89 15.58
C ALA A 399 -16.05 14.62 14.70
N ASP A 400 -17.09 14.43 13.88
CA ASP A 400 -17.24 13.26 13.03
C ASP A 400 -16.38 13.35 11.76
N VAL A 401 -16.00 14.56 11.33
CA VAL A 401 -15.07 14.76 10.19
C VAL A 401 -13.78 14.00 10.38
N VAL A 402 -13.26 13.98 11.60
CA VAL A 402 -12.04 13.26 11.95
C VAL A 402 -12.19 11.74 11.68
N ALA A 403 -13.32 11.17 12.07
CA ALA A 403 -13.62 9.77 11.81
C ALA A 403 -13.83 9.48 10.31
N ILE A 404 -14.47 10.42 9.60
CA ILE A 404 -14.71 10.31 8.14
C ILE A 404 -13.40 10.40 7.37
N ILE A 405 -12.50 11.33 7.70
CA ILE A 405 -11.17 11.41 7.10
C ILE A 405 -10.38 10.12 7.39
N GLY A 406 -10.36 9.66 8.63
CA GLY A 406 -9.66 8.45 9.05
C GLY A 406 -10.15 7.20 8.33
N THR A 407 -11.48 7.04 8.14
CA THR A 407 -12.04 5.87 7.46
C THR A 407 -11.67 5.79 5.97
N GLN A 408 -11.38 6.92 5.31
CA GLN A 408 -10.98 6.96 3.91
C GLN A 408 -9.56 6.43 3.67
N ASP A 409 -8.74 6.33 4.74
CA ASP A 409 -7.34 5.86 4.68
C ASP A 409 -6.52 6.60 3.60
N ILE A 410 -6.53 7.93 3.68
CA ILE A 410 -5.91 8.81 2.68
C ILE A 410 -4.42 9.03 2.97
N VAL A 411 -3.60 9.06 1.91
CA VAL A 411 -2.18 9.44 1.96
C VAL A 411 -1.90 10.51 0.91
N PHE A 412 -1.45 11.67 1.36
CA PHE A 412 -1.29 12.81 0.44
C PHE A 412 -0.15 12.67 -0.55
N GLY A 413 0.77 11.73 -0.34
CA GLY A 413 1.81 11.43 -1.31
C GLY A 413 1.24 10.89 -2.63
N SER A 414 0.17 10.10 -2.59
CA SER A 414 -0.55 9.58 -3.76
C SER A 414 -1.63 10.55 -4.26
N ILE A 415 -2.29 11.27 -3.37
CA ILE A 415 -3.31 12.26 -3.75
C ILE A 415 -2.70 13.40 -4.56
N ASP A 416 -1.62 13.98 -4.07
CA ASP A 416 -0.98 15.14 -4.68
C ASP A 416 -0.03 14.79 -5.84
N ARG A 417 0.56 13.58 -5.88
CA ARG A 417 1.45 12.99 -6.91
C ARG A 417 2.70 13.76 -7.25
#